data_2cc6c9f84747fcc2a2d39de73fb7dd89
#
_entry.id   2cc6c9f84747fcc2a2d39de73fb7dd89
#
_cell.length_a   1.000
_cell.length_b   1.000
_cell.length_c   1.000
_cell.angle_alpha   90.00
_cell.angle_beta   90.00
_cell.angle_gamma   90.00
#
_symmetry.space_group_name_H-M   'P 1'
#
loop_
_entity.id
_entity.type
_entity.pdbx_description
1 polymer ?
#
loop_
_entity_poly.entity_id
_entity_poly.type
_entity_poly.pdbx_seq_one_letter_code
_entity_poly.pdbx_strand_id
1 'polypeptide(L)'
;MDSKIIQQLSELAESFNRIGLKPVICGGLGIYLCFHEYEDEARELIRTTNDVDLMLTKTQVLEQAKRRAIAEIITCELRYSVREGREYLHFKKENDRYLDILAPPIEGFKTEGFRIKFVRSKLHGHITDEACFIEEDLRTVSLSKFLSNSERKNNLEVQVPSPTNSLILKLFAFNDRDQGQRQDLERAQAHAFDIFITIMLTNRADYLEGQKFLSRHEDSEIIQKTKSIIDTKFSSTDKSGWRLVLESSSFFPDKNIRQKRERLEEAKNRLKKWFAV
;
A
#
# COMPACT_ATOMS: atom_id res chain seq x y z
N MET A 1 -1.49 14.51 8.69
CA MET A 1 -2.42 13.35 8.67
C MET A 1 -3.66 13.71 9.47
N ASP A 2 -4.84 13.28 9.02
CA ASP A 2 -6.09 13.49 9.78
C ASP A 2 -6.03 12.74 11.12
N SER A 3 -6.44 13.38 12.21
CA SER A 3 -6.50 12.81 13.56
C SER A 3 -7.38 11.54 13.61
N LYS A 4 -8.40 11.46 12.76
CA LYS A 4 -9.28 10.28 12.66
C LYS A 4 -8.56 9.04 12.15
N ILE A 5 -7.68 9.19 11.15
CA ILE A 5 -6.92 8.07 10.57
C ILE A 5 -5.85 7.57 11.57
N ILE A 6 -5.21 8.49 12.32
CA ILE A 6 -4.26 8.13 13.37
C ILE A 6 -4.98 7.37 14.48
N GLN A 7 -6.14 7.82 14.91
CA GLN A 7 -6.92 7.12 15.91
C GLN A 7 -7.34 5.73 15.44
N GLN A 8 -7.83 5.60 14.20
CA GLN A 8 -8.19 4.31 13.59
C GLN A 8 -7.01 3.35 13.56
N LEU A 9 -5.84 3.84 13.15
CA LEU A 9 -4.61 3.07 13.10
C LEU A 9 -4.15 2.62 14.49
N SER A 10 -4.28 3.50 15.50
CA SER A 10 -3.92 3.18 16.89
C SER A 10 -4.84 2.12 17.49
N GLU A 11 -6.15 2.26 17.31
CA GLU A 11 -7.14 1.26 17.75
C GLU A 11 -6.84 -0.10 17.12
N LEU A 12 -6.52 -0.14 15.81
CA LEU A 12 -6.18 -1.36 15.09
C LEU A 12 -4.86 -1.97 15.61
N ALA A 13 -3.82 -1.15 15.74
CA ALA A 13 -2.52 -1.59 16.23
C ALA A 13 -2.60 -2.12 17.66
N GLU A 14 -3.32 -1.45 18.56
CA GLU A 14 -3.52 -1.87 19.94
C GLU A 14 -4.17 -3.26 20.02
N SER A 15 -5.26 -3.46 19.27
CA SER A 15 -5.99 -4.73 19.27
C SER A 15 -5.15 -5.88 18.70
N PHE A 16 -4.40 -5.63 17.62
CA PHE A 16 -3.52 -6.62 17.03
C PHE A 16 -2.31 -6.93 17.92
N ASN A 17 -1.65 -5.91 18.47
CA ASN A 17 -0.47 -6.11 19.33
C ASN A 17 -0.82 -6.90 20.61
N ARG A 18 -2.03 -6.74 21.14
CA ARG A 18 -2.52 -7.49 22.31
C ARG A 18 -2.59 -9.00 22.07
N ILE A 19 -2.80 -9.43 20.85
CA ILE A 19 -2.79 -10.85 20.45
C ILE A 19 -1.43 -11.28 19.83
N GLY A 20 -0.38 -10.47 20.01
CA GLY A 20 0.97 -10.77 19.52
C GLY A 20 1.12 -10.62 18.00
N LEU A 21 0.21 -9.92 17.32
CA LEU A 21 0.29 -9.65 15.88
C LEU A 21 0.60 -8.17 15.64
N LYS A 22 1.33 -7.88 14.57
CA LYS A 22 1.51 -6.52 14.06
C LYS A 22 0.70 -6.39 12.76
N PRO A 23 -0.21 -5.40 12.64
CA PRO A 23 -0.93 -5.19 11.40
C PRO A 23 0.03 -4.69 10.31
N VAL A 24 -0.10 -5.22 9.10
CA VAL A 24 0.66 -4.75 7.92
C VAL A 24 -0.20 -3.74 7.19
N ILE A 25 0.23 -2.48 7.18
CA ILE A 25 -0.50 -1.37 6.57
C ILE A 25 0.09 -1.08 5.19
N CYS A 26 -0.74 -1.22 4.18
CA CYS A 26 -0.42 -0.97 2.77
C CYS A 26 -1.00 0.36 2.27
N GLY A 27 -1.07 0.49 0.96
CA GLY A 27 -1.73 1.63 0.32
C GLY A 27 -1.00 2.96 0.52
N GLY A 28 -1.74 4.05 0.39
CA GLY A 28 -1.21 5.41 0.60
C GLY A 28 -0.77 5.65 2.03
N LEU A 29 -1.49 5.08 3.01
CA LEU A 29 -1.13 5.17 4.42
C LEU A 29 0.18 4.44 4.72
N GLY A 30 0.39 3.24 4.15
CA GLY A 30 1.65 2.51 4.27
C GLY A 30 2.84 3.31 3.74
N ILE A 31 2.69 3.97 2.58
CA ILE A 31 3.71 4.86 2.01
C ILE A 31 3.98 6.03 2.96
N TYR A 32 2.93 6.69 3.46
CA TYR A 32 3.09 7.78 4.42
C TYR A 32 3.89 7.34 5.66
N LEU A 33 3.54 6.20 6.25
CA LEU A 33 4.21 5.67 7.44
C LEU A 33 5.67 5.27 7.14
N CYS A 34 5.94 4.73 5.94
CA CYS A 34 7.28 4.35 5.51
C CYS A 34 8.22 5.55 5.39
N PHE A 35 7.72 6.68 4.89
CA PHE A 35 8.54 7.82 4.53
C PHE A 35 8.34 9.07 5.39
N HIS A 36 7.64 9.00 6.50
CA HIS A 36 7.32 10.16 7.33
C HIS A 36 8.53 10.92 7.90
N GLU A 37 9.69 10.26 8.00
CA GLU A 37 10.94 10.85 8.51
C GLU A 37 11.91 11.28 7.41
N TYR A 38 11.56 11.04 6.15
CA TYR A 38 12.46 11.38 5.05
C TYR A 38 12.36 12.89 4.70
N GLU A 39 13.49 13.50 4.47
CA GLU A 39 13.58 14.92 4.15
C GLU A 39 13.72 15.10 2.62
N ASP A 40 12.63 15.34 1.95
CA ASP A 40 12.56 15.73 0.53
C ASP A 40 11.28 16.52 0.29
N GLU A 41 11.29 17.46 -0.66
CA GLU A 41 10.08 18.23 -1.02
C GLU A 41 8.94 17.34 -1.55
N ALA A 42 9.24 16.16 -2.09
CA ALA A 42 8.21 15.18 -2.47
C ALA A 42 7.41 14.65 -1.28
N ARG A 43 7.92 14.76 -0.04
CA ARG A 43 7.20 14.37 1.17
C ARG A 43 5.94 15.21 1.37
N GLU A 44 5.97 16.48 1.03
CA GLU A 44 4.81 17.38 1.15
C GLU A 44 3.68 16.97 0.20
N LEU A 45 4.01 16.20 -0.83
CA LEU A 45 3.06 15.68 -1.80
C LEU A 45 2.40 14.37 -1.34
N ILE A 46 2.82 13.75 -0.23
CA ILE A 46 2.20 12.52 0.26
C ILE A 46 0.73 12.82 0.56
N ARG A 47 -0.14 12.11 -0.15
CA ARG A 47 -1.58 12.31 -0.02
C ARG A 47 -2.10 11.73 1.29
N THR A 48 -3.02 12.42 1.91
CA THR A 48 -3.82 11.84 2.99
C THR A 48 -4.84 10.86 2.38
N THR A 49 -4.96 9.69 2.98
CA THR A 49 -5.99 8.70 2.65
C THR A 49 -7.02 8.63 3.76
N ASN A 50 -8.25 8.27 3.44
CA ASN A 50 -9.36 8.11 4.39
C ASN A 50 -9.63 6.64 4.71
N ASP A 51 -8.83 5.74 4.18
CA ASP A 51 -8.96 4.30 4.30
C ASP A 51 -7.65 3.67 4.79
N VAL A 52 -7.79 2.55 5.47
CA VAL A 52 -6.69 1.70 5.91
C VAL A 52 -6.71 0.44 5.06
N ASP A 53 -5.66 0.23 4.28
CA ASP A 53 -5.42 -1.02 3.56
C ASP A 53 -4.66 -1.98 4.48
N LEU A 54 -5.36 -2.95 5.08
CA LEU A 54 -4.78 -3.98 5.94
C LEU A 54 -4.42 -5.21 5.11
N MET A 55 -3.14 -5.53 5.02
CA MET A 55 -2.66 -6.75 4.40
C MET A 55 -2.52 -7.85 5.44
N LEU A 56 -3.18 -8.98 5.24
CA LEU A 56 -2.98 -10.18 6.05
C LEU A 56 -1.78 -10.96 5.53
N THR A 57 -0.99 -11.54 6.43
CA THR A 57 0.11 -12.44 6.08
C THR A 57 -0.41 -13.85 5.74
N LYS A 58 0.40 -14.65 5.06
CA LYS A 58 0.08 -16.07 4.78
C LYS A 58 -0.25 -16.82 6.07
N THR A 59 0.56 -16.62 7.10
CA THR A 59 0.35 -17.24 8.42
C THR A 59 -0.97 -16.82 9.06
N GLN A 60 -1.32 -15.53 8.98
CA GLN A 60 -2.60 -15.03 9.50
C GLN A 60 -3.81 -15.61 8.75
N VAL A 61 -3.65 -15.90 7.47
CA VAL A 61 -4.72 -16.51 6.66
C VAL A 61 -4.77 -18.03 6.83
N LEU A 62 -3.64 -18.73 6.94
CA LEU A 62 -3.60 -20.20 7.06
C LEU A 62 -4.04 -20.69 8.43
N GLU A 63 -3.65 -20.02 9.51
CA GLU A 63 -3.97 -20.44 10.87
C GLU A 63 -5.40 -20.06 11.27
N GLN A 64 -6.25 -21.07 11.52
CA GLN A 64 -7.66 -20.84 11.86
C GLN A 64 -7.84 -19.98 13.12
N ALA A 65 -6.98 -20.16 14.14
CA ALA A 65 -7.06 -19.39 15.38
C ALA A 65 -6.78 -17.91 15.13
N LYS A 66 -5.75 -17.57 14.33
CA LYS A 66 -5.41 -16.19 13.97
C LYS A 66 -6.52 -15.55 13.14
N ARG A 67 -7.03 -16.26 12.12
CA ARG A 67 -8.18 -15.76 11.33
C ARG A 67 -9.37 -15.40 12.20
N ARG A 68 -9.71 -16.29 13.16
CA ARG A 68 -10.83 -16.07 14.07
C ARG A 68 -10.59 -14.85 14.96
N ALA A 69 -9.41 -14.74 15.57
CA ALA A 69 -9.04 -13.63 16.42
C ALA A 69 -9.09 -12.29 15.63
N ILE A 70 -8.55 -12.25 14.41
CA ILE A 70 -8.59 -11.07 13.54
C ILE A 70 -10.05 -10.70 13.20
N ALA A 71 -10.88 -11.69 12.87
CA ALA A 71 -12.29 -11.43 12.57
C ALA A 71 -13.06 -10.90 13.79
N GLU A 72 -12.81 -11.43 14.98
CA GLU A 72 -13.39 -10.94 16.24
C GLU A 72 -12.93 -9.51 16.55
N ILE A 73 -11.65 -9.19 16.38
CA ILE A 73 -11.13 -7.82 16.54
C ILE A 73 -11.86 -6.87 15.61
N ILE A 74 -11.87 -7.15 14.29
CA ILE A 74 -12.42 -6.23 13.30
C ILE A 74 -13.93 -6.05 13.48
N THR A 75 -14.69 -7.13 13.64
CA THR A 75 -16.15 -7.08 13.59
C THR A 75 -16.82 -6.86 14.95
N CYS A 76 -16.23 -7.40 16.04
CA CYS A 76 -16.85 -7.33 17.36
C CYS A 76 -16.23 -6.22 18.22
N GLU A 77 -14.90 -6.16 18.29
CA GLU A 77 -14.21 -5.19 19.14
C GLU A 77 -14.19 -3.80 18.50
N LEU A 78 -13.67 -3.69 17.28
CA LEU A 78 -13.56 -2.44 16.55
C LEU A 78 -14.86 -2.02 15.86
N ARG A 79 -15.87 -2.91 15.85
CA ARG A 79 -17.23 -2.68 15.33
C ARG A 79 -17.27 -2.23 13.87
N TYR A 80 -16.39 -2.78 13.04
CA TYR A 80 -16.50 -2.59 11.60
C TYR A 80 -17.63 -3.46 11.04
N SER A 81 -18.46 -2.87 10.19
CA SER A 81 -19.50 -3.57 9.43
C SER A 81 -19.13 -3.63 7.95
N VAL A 82 -19.70 -4.60 7.26
CA VAL A 82 -19.54 -4.73 5.80
C VAL A 82 -20.15 -3.51 5.11
N ARG A 83 -19.44 -2.95 4.14
CA ARG A 83 -19.97 -1.85 3.32
C ARG A 83 -20.99 -2.40 2.33
N GLU A 84 -22.18 -1.83 2.31
CA GLU A 84 -23.26 -2.20 1.39
C GLU A 84 -22.82 -2.08 -0.07
N GLY A 85 -23.12 -3.08 -0.89
CA GLY A 85 -22.74 -3.17 -2.30
C GLY A 85 -21.28 -3.55 -2.58
N ARG A 86 -20.45 -3.72 -1.54
CA ARG A 86 -19.06 -4.21 -1.63
C ARG A 86 -18.79 -5.25 -0.55
N GLU A 87 -19.66 -6.19 -0.45
CA GLU A 87 -19.72 -7.19 0.59
C GLU A 87 -18.38 -7.92 0.77
N TYR A 88 -17.94 -7.98 2.04
CA TYR A 88 -16.81 -8.74 2.53
C TYR A 88 -15.40 -8.25 2.19
N LEU A 89 -15.23 -7.20 1.39
CA LEU A 89 -13.92 -6.64 1.06
C LEU A 89 -13.66 -5.32 1.76
N HIS A 90 -14.70 -4.47 1.79
CA HIS A 90 -14.63 -3.13 2.32
C HIS A 90 -15.47 -3.07 3.60
N PHE A 91 -14.85 -2.66 4.66
CA PHE A 91 -15.47 -2.51 5.95
C PHE A 91 -15.63 -1.03 6.27
N LYS A 92 -16.72 -0.70 6.93
CA LYS A 92 -17.05 0.67 7.35
C LYS A 92 -17.34 0.69 8.84
N LYS A 93 -16.83 1.72 9.52
CA LYS A 93 -17.18 2.08 10.89
C LYS A 93 -17.84 3.46 10.87
N GLU A 94 -18.49 3.85 11.96
CA GLU A 94 -19.02 5.20 12.15
C GLU A 94 -17.99 6.28 11.81
N ASN A 95 -18.44 7.46 11.39
CA ASN A 95 -17.61 8.60 10.99
C ASN A 95 -16.78 8.38 9.71
N ASP A 96 -17.29 7.58 8.76
CA ASP A 96 -16.67 7.33 7.45
C ASP A 96 -15.24 6.79 7.52
N ARG A 97 -14.98 5.93 8.52
CA ARG A 97 -13.73 5.17 8.61
C ARG A 97 -13.85 3.90 7.78
N TYR A 98 -12.92 3.71 6.86
CA TYR A 98 -12.89 2.58 5.95
C TYR A 98 -11.69 1.68 6.25
N LEU A 99 -11.90 0.38 6.06
CA LEU A 99 -10.87 -0.65 6.19
C LEU A 99 -11.03 -1.63 5.04
N ASP A 100 -10.02 -1.77 4.23
CA ASP A 100 -9.93 -2.76 3.17
C ASP A 100 -9.00 -3.88 3.60
N ILE A 101 -9.41 -5.14 3.37
CA ILE A 101 -8.62 -6.29 3.75
C ILE A 101 -8.06 -6.95 2.50
N LEU A 102 -6.76 -7.03 2.45
CA LEU A 102 -5.98 -7.64 1.39
C LEU A 102 -5.29 -8.91 1.90
N ALA A 103 -4.98 -9.83 1.01
CA ALA A 103 -4.20 -11.01 1.33
C ALA A 103 -3.33 -11.43 0.13
N PRO A 104 -2.13 -11.98 0.36
CA PRO A 104 -1.30 -12.52 -0.70
C PRO A 104 -1.91 -13.83 -1.25
N PRO A 105 -1.49 -14.29 -2.44
CA PRO A 105 -1.88 -15.58 -2.96
C PRO A 105 -1.37 -16.69 -2.04
N ILE A 106 -2.21 -17.71 -1.82
CA ILE A 106 -1.91 -18.85 -0.95
C ILE A 106 -2.22 -20.13 -1.70
N GLU A 107 -1.18 -20.92 -1.92
CA GLU A 107 -1.28 -22.19 -2.63
C GLU A 107 -2.22 -23.15 -1.91
N GLY A 108 -3.09 -23.85 -2.68
CA GLY A 108 -4.06 -24.80 -2.14
C GLY A 108 -5.26 -24.17 -1.44
N PHE A 109 -5.33 -22.86 -1.33
CA PHE A 109 -6.50 -22.18 -0.79
C PHE A 109 -7.56 -22.01 -1.89
N LYS A 110 -8.79 -22.53 -1.65
CA LYS A 110 -9.91 -22.33 -2.60
C LYS A 110 -10.24 -20.85 -2.69
N THR A 111 -10.06 -20.31 -3.88
CA THR A 111 -10.43 -18.93 -4.20
C THR A 111 -11.76 -18.94 -4.97
N GLU A 112 -12.75 -18.18 -4.50
CA GLU A 112 -13.93 -17.86 -5.31
C GLU A 112 -13.65 -16.53 -6.01
N GLY A 113 -13.16 -16.60 -7.24
CA GLY A 113 -12.70 -15.43 -7.97
C GLY A 113 -11.45 -14.79 -7.32
N PHE A 114 -11.52 -13.49 -7.02
CA PHE A 114 -10.41 -12.74 -6.40
C PHE A 114 -10.55 -12.61 -4.87
N ARG A 115 -11.17 -13.58 -4.16
CA ARG A 115 -11.47 -13.45 -2.73
C ARG A 115 -11.04 -14.68 -1.95
N ILE A 116 -10.38 -14.47 -0.82
CA ILE A 116 -10.19 -15.52 0.19
C ILE A 116 -11.39 -15.51 1.12
N LYS A 117 -12.11 -16.62 1.17
CA LYS A 117 -13.18 -16.85 2.11
C LYS A 117 -12.62 -17.57 3.33
N PHE A 118 -12.64 -16.91 4.48
CA PHE A 118 -12.26 -17.56 5.72
C PHE A 118 -13.35 -18.53 6.17
N VAL A 119 -12.98 -19.80 6.33
CA VAL A 119 -13.93 -20.82 6.78
C VAL A 119 -14.50 -20.45 8.15
N ARG A 120 -15.84 -20.37 8.26
CA ARG A 120 -16.57 -20.03 9.48
C ARG A 120 -16.36 -18.63 10.03
N SER A 121 -15.79 -17.70 9.29
CA SER A 121 -15.73 -16.29 9.68
C SER A 121 -16.46 -15.41 8.66
N LYS A 122 -16.93 -14.25 9.12
CA LYS A 122 -17.57 -13.24 8.25
C LYS A 122 -16.55 -12.32 7.58
N LEU A 123 -15.25 -12.54 7.80
CA LEU A 123 -14.18 -11.75 7.28
C LEU A 123 -13.69 -12.32 5.96
N HIS A 124 -13.66 -11.51 4.93
CA HIS A 124 -13.08 -11.85 3.64
C HIS A 124 -11.93 -10.87 3.32
N GLY A 125 -10.91 -11.34 2.62
CA GLY A 125 -9.85 -10.52 2.09
C GLY A 125 -9.80 -10.64 0.57
N HIS A 126 -9.41 -9.57 -0.09
CA HIS A 126 -9.12 -9.59 -1.52
C HIS A 126 -7.74 -10.21 -1.76
N ILE A 127 -7.66 -11.21 -2.64
CA ILE A 127 -6.36 -11.75 -3.05
C ILE A 127 -5.71 -10.75 -4.00
N THR A 128 -4.44 -10.48 -3.71
CA THR A 128 -3.59 -9.58 -4.46
C THR A 128 -2.37 -10.39 -4.89
N ASP A 129 -2.35 -10.87 -6.13
CA ASP A 129 -1.32 -11.78 -6.64
C ASP A 129 0.08 -11.17 -6.56
N GLU A 130 0.20 -9.89 -6.83
CA GLU A 130 1.43 -9.11 -6.71
C GLU A 130 1.93 -8.93 -5.28
N ALA A 131 1.12 -9.30 -4.27
CA ALA A 131 1.53 -9.32 -2.87
C ALA A 131 2.23 -10.62 -2.44
N CYS A 132 2.61 -11.48 -3.38
CA CYS A 132 3.25 -12.78 -3.08
C CYS A 132 4.53 -12.66 -2.23
N PHE A 133 5.22 -11.52 -2.28
CA PHE A 133 6.44 -11.20 -1.53
C PHE A 133 6.22 -10.25 -0.36
N ILE A 134 4.97 -9.97 0.00
CA ILE A 134 4.63 -8.89 0.94
C ILE A 134 5.27 -9.06 2.33
N GLU A 135 5.54 -10.29 2.73
CA GLU A 135 6.13 -10.60 4.03
C GLU A 135 7.66 -10.44 4.06
N GLU A 136 8.27 -10.25 2.88
CA GLU A 136 9.71 -10.01 2.79
C GLU A 136 10.03 -8.53 3.03
N ASP A 137 11.05 -8.29 3.83
CA ASP A 137 11.61 -6.97 4.11
C ASP A 137 10.56 -5.96 4.67
N LEU A 138 9.60 -6.47 5.48
CA LEU A 138 8.64 -5.61 6.20
C LEU A 138 9.36 -4.67 7.16
N ARG A 139 8.95 -3.41 7.20
CA ARG A 139 9.48 -2.38 8.10
C ARG A 139 8.54 -2.19 9.28
N THR A 140 9.09 -2.21 10.49
CA THR A 140 8.34 -1.86 11.71
C THR A 140 8.36 -0.36 11.93
N VAL A 141 7.19 0.23 12.12
CA VAL A 141 6.99 1.66 12.38
C VAL A 141 6.34 1.82 13.74
N SER A 142 6.97 2.60 14.62
CA SER A 142 6.38 2.99 15.89
C SER A 142 5.38 4.13 15.69
N LEU A 143 4.18 3.96 16.21
CA LEU A 143 3.13 4.99 16.14
C LEU A 143 3.32 6.11 17.16
N SER A 144 4.25 6.00 18.10
CA SER A 144 4.51 7.00 19.13
C SER A 144 4.77 8.41 18.60
N LYS A 145 5.29 8.50 17.35
CA LYS A 145 5.60 9.77 16.68
C LYS A 145 4.37 10.50 16.16
N PHE A 146 3.27 9.78 15.98
CA PHE A 146 2.01 10.31 15.44
C PHE A 146 0.98 10.57 16.53
N LEU A 147 1.23 10.06 17.74
CA LEU A 147 0.32 10.14 18.87
C LEU A 147 0.63 11.33 19.76
N SER A 148 -0.41 11.91 20.37
CA SER A 148 -0.25 12.94 21.40
C SER A 148 0.49 12.37 22.63
N ASN A 149 1.09 13.25 23.43
CA ASN A 149 1.84 12.83 24.63
C ASN A 149 1.00 12.00 25.64
N SER A 150 -0.32 12.21 25.68
CA SER A 150 -1.25 11.44 26.52
C SER A 150 -1.49 10.03 26.01
N GLU A 151 -1.33 9.79 24.70
CA GLU A 151 -1.58 8.51 24.02
C GLU A 151 -0.32 7.66 23.85
N ARG A 152 0.87 8.25 24.08
CA ARG A 152 2.18 7.57 23.94
C ARG A 152 2.47 6.44 24.93
N LYS A 153 1.52 6.12 25.81
CA LYS A 153 1.74 5.15 26.91
C LYS A 153 2.00 3.71 26.46
N ASN A 154 1.61 3.36 25.23
CA ASN A 154 1.83 2.03 24.65
C ASN A 154 2.80 2.14 23.48
N ASN A 155 3.79 1.25 23.45
CA ASN A 155 4.70 1.14 22.30
C ASN A 155 3.96 0.44 21.13
N LEU A 156 3.00 1.14 20.53
CA LEU A 156 2.22 0.62 19.43
C LEU A 156 3.05 0.58 18.15
N GLU A 157 3.07 -0.57 17.52
CA GLU A 157 3.82 -0.81 16.31
C GLU A 157 2.93 -1.36 15.20
N VAL A 158 3.20 -0.95 14.00
CA VAL A 158 2.65 -1.51 12.77
C VAL A 158 3.79 -1.95 11.86
N GLN A 159 3.49 -2.74 10.87
CA GLN A 159 4.41 -3.05 9.79
C GLN A 159 3.94 -2.37 8.49
N VAL A 160 4.89 -2.04 7.63
CA VAL A 160 4.62 -1.53 6.29
C VAL A 160 5.49 -2.30 5.29
N PRO A 161 5.04 -2.47 4.04
CA PRO A 161 5.86 -3.06 2.99
C PRO A 161 7.15 -2.26 2.76
N SER A 162 8.20 -2.93 2.31
CA SER A 162 9.38 -2.27 1.78
C SER A 162 9.03 -1.35 0.60
N PRO A 163 9.86 -0.36 0.28
CA PRO A 163 9.63 0.48 -0.91
C PRO A 163 9.48 -0.33 -2.20
N THR A 164 10.25 -1.41 -2.37
CA THR A 164 10.14 -2.28 -3.55
C THR A 164 8.78 -2.96 -3.63
N ASN A 165 8.30 -3.56 -2.54
CA ASN A 165 6.97 -4.17 -2.49
C ASN A 165 5.86 -3.12 -2.68
N SER A 166 6.01 -1.93 -2.11
CA SER A 166 5.07 -0.82 -2.31
C SER A 166 5.01 -0.40 -3.78
N LEU A 167 6.15 -0.29 -4.47
CA LEU A 167 6.22 0.02 -5.91
C LEU A 167 5.53 -1.07 -6.75
N ILE A 168 5.79 -2.35 -6.47
CA ILE A 168 5.15 -3.47 -7.18
C ILE A 168 3.63 -3.37 -7.03
N LEU A 169 3.11 -3.28 -5.80
CA LEU A 169 1.67 -3.15 -5.55
C LEU A 169 1.05 -1.97 -6.29
N LYS A 170 1.71 -0.81 -6.28
CA LYS A 170 1.18 0.41 -6.92
C LYS A 170 1.26 0.36 -8.45
N LEU A 171 2.28 -0.28 -9.02
CA LEU A 171 2.39 -0.48 -10.46
C LEU A 171 1.28 -1.38 -11.01
N PHE A 172 0.98 -2.48 -10.31
CA PHE A 172 -0.14 -3.34 -10.68
C PHE A 172 -1.49 -2.62 -10.51
N ALA A 173 -1.71 -1.98 -9.37
CA ALA A 173 -2.94 -1.21 -9.13
C ALA A 173 -3.14 -0.10 -10.17
N PHE A 174 -2.07 0.59 -10.59
CA PHE A 174 -2.10 1.55 -11.68
C PHE A 174 -2.51 0.88 -13.00
N ASN A 175 -1.83 -0.22 -13.36
CA ASN A 175 -2.10 -0.92 -14.60
C ASN A 175 -3.55 -1.39 -14.70
N ASP A 176 -4.11 -1.91 -13.62
CA ASP A 176 -5.51 -2.37 -13.56
C ASP A 176 -6.52 -1.22 -13.74
N ARG A 177 -6.18 -0.01 -13.31
CA ARG A 177 -7.04 1.18 -13.44
C ARG A 177 -6.85 1.92 -14.76
N ASP A 178 -5.66 1.85 -15.36
CA ASP A 178 -5.35 2.48 -16.65
C ASP A 178 -5.80 1.62 -17.86
N GLN A 179 -6.12 0.34 -17.63
CA GLN A 179 -6.59 -0.60 -18.65
C GLN A 179 -8.03 -1.03 -18.38
N GLY A 180 -8.87 -1.00 -19.40
CA GLY A 180 -10.17 -1.64 -19.40
C GLY A 180 -11.35 -0.77 -19.79
N GLN A 181 -12.53 -1.44 -19.91
CA GLN A 181 -13.82 -0.78 -20.30
C GLN A 181 -14.34 0.20 -19.23
N ARG A 182 -13.76 0.20 -18.04
CA ARG A 182 -14.06 1.11 -16.92
C ARG A 182 -12.77 1.74 -16.44
N GLN A 183 -12.15 2.58 -17.28
CA GLN A 183 -11.02 3.39 -16.84
C GLN A 183 -11.45 4.22 -15.62
N ASP A 184 -10.75 4.01 -14.51
CA ASP A 184 -10.87 4.84 -13.32
C ASP A 184 -9.64 5.76 -13.27
N LEU A 185 -9.69 6.81 -14.08
CA LEU A 185 -8.56 7.73 -14.26
C LEU A 185 -8.17 8.43 -12.95
N GLU A 186 -9.12 8.71 -12.08
CA GLU A 186 -8.85 9.34 -10.80
C GLU A 186 -8.01 8.39 -9.90
N ARG A 187 -8.38 7.12 -9.83
CA ARG A 187 -7.60 6.12 -9.10
C ARG A 187 -6.28 5.81 -9.78
N ALA A 188 -6.25 5.72 -11.11
CA ALA A 188 -5.00 5.56 -11.86
C ALA A 188 -4.03 6.70 -11.55
N GLN A 189 -4.50 7.96 -11.60
CA GLN A 189 -3.71 9.13 -11.22
C GLN A 189 -3.20 9.02 -9.79
N ALA A 190 -4.05 8.58 -8.86
CA ALA A 190 -3.68 8.37 -7.49
C ALA A 190 -2.53 7.36 -7.33
N HIS A 191 -2.60 6.22 -8.02
CA HIS A 191 -1.53 5.21 -7.99
C HIS A 191 -0.25 5.70 -8.67
N ALA A 192 -0.35 6.39 -9.81
CA ALA A 192 0.80 6.99 -10.47
C ALA A 192 1.52 7.99 -9.56
N PHE A 193 0.76 8.77 -8.81
CA PHE A 193 1.29 9.73 -7.84
C PHE A 193 2.01 9.02 -6.68
N ASP A 194 1.44 7.93 -6.16
CA ASP A 194 2.06 7.12 -5.12
C ASP A 194 3.38 6.49 -5.60
N ILE A 195 3.45 6.07 -6.88
CA ILE A 195 4.70 5.57 -7.51
C ILE A 195 5.75 6.68 -7.55
N PHE A 196 5.36 7.89 -8.00
CA PHE A 196 6.25 9.05 -8.03
C PHE A 196 6.82 9.33 -6.64
N ILE A 197 5.96 9.47 -5.64
CA ILE A 197 6.36 9.75 -4.25
C ILE A 197 7.32 8.67 -3.74
N THR A 198 6.94 7.39 -3.89
CA THR A 198 7.74 6.28 -3.39
C THR A 198 9.15 6.32 -3.98
N ILE A 199 9.28 6.45 -5.30
CA ILE A 199 10.61 6.42 -5.94
C ILE A 199 11.44 7.67 -5.63
N MET A 200 10.81 8.82 -5.46
CA MET A 200 11.52 10.07 -5.13
C MET A 200 12.01 10.11 -3.68
N LEU A 201 11.25 9.53 -2.75
CA LEU A 201 11.62 9.49 -1.34
C LEU A 201 12.61 8.38 -0.99
N THR A 202 12.81 7.37 -1.86
CA THR A 202 13.79 6.30 -1.60
C THR A 202 15.22 6.85 -1.55
N ASN A 203 15.99 6.34 -0.60
CA ASN A 203 17.39 6.65 -0.43
C ASN A 203 18.31 5.52 -0.97
N ARG A 204 19.63 5.68 -0.77
CA ARG A 204 20.61 4.68 -1.23
C ARG A 204 20.45 3.33 -0.53
N ALA A 205 20.10 3.29 0.75
CA ALA A 205 19.92 2.04 1.48
C ALA A 205 18.70 1.27 0.94
N ASP A 206 17.58 1.98 0.72
CA ASP A 206 16.38 1.44 0.10
C ASP A 206 16.68 0.84 -1.28
N TYR A 207 17.47 1.56 -2.09
CA TYR A 207 17.88 1.09 -3.41
C TYR A 207 18.69 -0.21 -3.35
N LEU A 208 19.69 -0.30 -2.45
CA LEU A 208 20.52 -1.50 -2.30
C LEU A 208 19.71 -2.70 -1.78
N GLU A 209 18.77 -2.47 -0.87
CA GLU A 209 17.83 -3.48 -0.40
C GLU A 209 16.93 -3.97 -1.55
N GLY A 210 16.37 -3.03 -2.32
CA GLY A 210 15.58 -3.34 -3.50
C GLY A 210 16.33 -4.13 -4.57
N GLN A 211 17.62 -3.81 -4.82
CA GLN A 211 18.43 -4.58 -5.77
C GLN A 211 18.65 -6.03 -5.29
N LYS A 212 18.90 -6.25 -3.99
CA LYS A 212 19.02 -7.59 -3.42
C LYS A 212 17.71 -8.37 -3.55
N PHE A 213 16.58 -7.72 -3.27
CA PHE A 213 15.26 -8.31 -3.45
C PHE A 213 15.02 -8.71 -4.90
N LEU A 214 15.22 -7.81 -5.85
CA LEU A 214 15.00 -8.06 -7.27
C LEU A 214 15.91 -9.17 -7.83
N SER A 215 17.15 -9.26 -7.34
CA SER A 215 18.07 -10.34 -7.73
C SER A 215 17.63 -11.71 -7.20
N ARG A 216 17.00 -11.77 -6.01
CA ARG A 216 16.44 -13.03 -5.48
C ARG A 216 15.22 -13.52 -6.26
N HIS A 217 14.50 -12.62 -6.91
CA HIS A 217 13.21 -12.89 -7.56
C HIS A 217 13.21 -12.58 -9.05
N GLU A 218 14.40 -12.51 -9.70
CA GLU A 218 14.51 -12.05 -11.09
C GLU A 218 13.68 -12.88 -12.07
N ASP A 219 13.53 -14.19 -11.84
CA ASP A 219 12.75 -15.11 -12.67
C ASP A 219 11.25 -15.11 -12.35
N SER A 220 10.80 -14.36 -11.36
CA SER A 220 9.39 -14.31 -10.97
C SER A 220 8.53 -13.63 -12.04
N GLU A 221 7.40 -14.26 -12.38
CA GLU A 221 6.40 -13.68 -13.29
C GLU A 221 5.92 -12.30 -12.82
N ILE A 222 5.81 -12.09 -11.52
CA ILE A 222 5.41 -10.80 -10.94
C ILE A 222 6.46 -9.74 -11.23
N ILE A 223 7.75 -10.04 -11.08
CA ILE A 223 8.83 -9.10 -11.39
C ILE A 223 8.89 -8.83 -12.90
N GLN A 224 8.77 -9.83 -13.74
CA GLN A 224 8.74 -9.66 -15.20
C GLN A 224 7.55 -8.79 -15.64
N LYS A 225 6.37 -9.03 -15.08
CA LYS A 225 5.18 -8.22 -15.35
C LYS A 225 5.34 -6.79 -14.84
N THR A 226 5.97 -6.60 -13.67
CA THR A 226 6.31 -5.27 -13.14
C THR A 226 7.19 -4.50 -14.13
N LYS A 227 8.26 -5.13 -14.66
CA LYS A 227 9.12 -4.53 -15.67
C LYS A 227 8.36 -4.16 -16.93
N SER A 228 7.47 -5.04 -17.40
CA SER A 228 6.61 -4.78 -18.57
C SER A 228 5.67 -3.58 -18.35
N ILE A 229 5.09 -3.43 -17.14
CA ILE A 229 4.27 -2.26 -16.81
C ILE A 229 5.10 -0.98 -16.86
N ILE A 230 6.31 -1.00 -16.31
CA ILE A 230 7.21 0.15 -16.34
C ILE A 230 7.55 0.53 -17.79
N ASP A 231 7.93 -0.44 -18.61
CA ASP A 231 8.28 -0.19 -20.02
C ASP A 231 7.10 0.37 -20.83
N THR A 232 5.92 -0.17 -20.63
CA THR A 232 4.73 0.25 -21.39
C THR A 232 4.12 1.56 -20.91
N LYS A 233 4.14 1.84 -19.59
CA LYS A 233 3.38 2.91 -18.95
C LYS A 233 4.23 4.04 -18.37
N PHE A 234 5.53 3.80 -18.10
CA PHE A 234 6.42 4.72 -17.38
C PHE A 234 7.78 4.93 -18.08
N SER A 235 8.00 4.41 -19.29
CA SER A 235 9.30 4.48 -19.96
C SER A 235 9.68 5.88 -20.47
N SER A 236 8.69 6.75 -20.71
CA SER A 236 8.92 8.16 -21.05
C SER A 236 7.91 9.04 -20.31
N THR A 237 8.23 10.34 -20.14
CA THR A 237 7.37 11.31 -19.45
C THR A 237 6.02 11.56 -20.16
N ASP A 238 5.88 11.15 -21.42
CA ASP A 238 4.64 11.25 -22.19
C ASP A 238 3.75 10.00 -22.06
N LYS A 239 4.23 8.95 -21.45
CA LYS A 239 3.44 7.75 -21.17
C LYS A 239 2.39 8.01 -20.08
N SER A 240 1.31 7.20 -20.10
CA SER A 240 0.12 7.43 -19.27
C SER A 240 0.44 7.62 -17.79
N GLY A 241 1.38 6.84 -17.22
CA GLY A 241 1.75 6.96 -15.82
C GLY A 241 2.24 8.35 -15.43
N TRP A 242 3.29 8.84 -16.09
CA TRP A 242 3.85 10.17 -15.78
C TRP A 242 2.96 11.31 -16.24
N ARG A 243 2.23 11.13 -17.34
CA ARG A 243 1.26 12.13 -17.81
C ARG A 243 0.18 12.40 -16.77
N LEU A 244 -0.40 11.35 -16.17
CA LEU A 244 -1.38 11.50 -15.10
C LEU A 244 -0.83 12.21 -13.86
N VAL A 245 0.45 11.97 -13.52
CA VAL A 245 1.12 12.74 -12.43
C VAL A 245 1.21 14.21 -12.81
N LEU A 246 1.66 14.53 -14.04
CA LEU A 246 1.81 15.90 -14.52
C LEU A 246 0.50 16.69 -14.55
N GLU A 247 -0.59 16.01 -14.90
CA GLU A 247 -1.94 16.58 -14.98
C GLU A 247 -2.58 16.82 -13.61
N SER A 248 -2.01 16.26 -12.55
CA SER A 248 -2.51 16.46 -11.18
C SER A 248 -2.29 17.90 -10.71
N SER A 249 -3.35 18.56 -10.27
CA SER A 249 -3.27 19.90 -9.69
C SER A 249 -2.41 19.97 -8.43
N SER A 250 -2.31 18.84 -7.70
CA SER A 250 -1.48 18.73 -6.49
C SER A 250 0.01 18.54 -6.78
N PHE A 251 0.39 18.28 -8.05
CA PHE A 251 1.78 18.04 -8.40
C PHE A 251 2.56 19.35 -8.44
N PHE A 252 3.29 19.67 -7.39
CA PHE A 252 4.10 20.88 -7.24
C PHE A 252 3.39 22.13 -7.76
N PRO A 253 2.28 22.57 -7.13
CA PRO A 253 1.43 23.65 -7.67
C PRO A 253 2.21 24.94 -7.96
N ASP A 254 3.26 25.21 -7.17
CA ASP A 254 4.07 26.42 -7.28
C ASP A 254 5.22 26.34 -8.32
N LYS A 255 5.42 25.14 -8.93
CA LYS A 255 6.46 24.94 -9.95
C LYS A 255 5.89 25.16 -11.35
N ASN A 256 6.70 25.75 -12.22
CA ASN A 256 6.38 25.86 -13.63
C ASN A 256 6.49 24.48 -14.34
N ILE A 257 5.94 24.41 -15.57
CA ILE A 257 5.88 23.15 -16.33
C ILE A 257 7.25 22.52 -16.61
N ARG A 258 8.30 23.34 -16.83
CA ARG A 258 9.64 22.85 -17.06
C ARG A 258 10.19 22.17 -15.80
N GLN A 259 10.07 22.80 -14.66
CA GLN A 259 10.49 22.23 -13.36
C GLN A 259 9.74 20.95 -13.02
N LYS A 260 8.43 20.91 -13.30
CA LYS A 260 7.62 19.70 -13.13
C LYS A 260 8.14 18.54 -13.99
N ARG A 261 8.44 18.82 -15.27
CA ARG A 261 9.01 17.82 -16.19
C ARG A 261 10.40 17.33 -15.77
N GLU A 262 11.25 18.20 -15.25
CA GLU A 262 12.57 17.85 -14.73
C GLU A 262 12.44 16.86 -13.55
N ARG A 263 11.47 17.06 -12.64
CA ARG A 263 11.19 16.13 -11.54
C ARG A 263 10.63 14.78 -12.03
N LEU A 264 9.78 14.78 -13.06
CA LEU A 264 9.30 13.53 -13.66
C LEU A 264 10.41 12.78 -14.38
N GLU A 265 11.31 13.48 -15.06
CA GLU A 265 12.46 12.88 -15.73
C GLU A 265 13.39 12.19 -14.72
N GLU A 266 13.62 12.85 -13.57
CA GLU A 266 14.37 12.26 -12.46
C GLU A 266 13.67 10.98 -11.93
N ALA A 267 12.35 11.05 -11.64
CA ALA A 267 11.59 9.91 -11.15
C ALA A 267 11.59 8.75 -12.13
N LYS A 268 11.41 9.02 -13.42
CA LYS A 268 11.50 8.02 -14.50
C LYS A 268 12.86 7.31 -14.49
N ASN A 269 13.95 8.08 -14.44
CA ASN A 269 15.29 7.52 -14.47
C ASN A 269 15.58 6.68 -13.21
N ARG A 270 15.11 7.12 -12.04
CA ARG A 270 15.22 6.35 -10.79
C ARG A 270 14.42 5.05 -10.87
N LEU A 271 13.16 5.09 -11.37
CA LEU A 271 12.31 3.91 -11.50
C LEU A 271 12.90 2.89 -12.48
N LYS A 272 13.36 3.35 -13.65
CA LYS A 272 14.04 2.49 -14.62
C LYS A 272 15.29 1.84 -14.06
N LYS A 273 16.12 2.61 -13.38
CA LYS A 273 17.32 2.09 -12.71
C LYS A 273 16.97 1.09 -11.61
N TRP A 274 15.87 1.32 -10.86
CA TRP A 274 15.43 0.46 -9.77
C TRP A 274 15.13 -0.95 -10.28
N PHE A 275 14.39 -1.08 -11.37
CA PHE A 275 13.97 -2.37 -11.94
C PHE A 275 14.84 -2.87 -13.09
N ALA A 276 15.92 -2.17 -13.43
CA ALA A 276 16.82 -2.49 -14.54
C ALA A 276 16.07 -2.66 -15.89
N VAL A 277 15.26 -1.63 -16.25
CA VAL A 277 14.45 -1.57 -17.50
C VAL A 277 14.97 -0.46 -18.41
#